data_b44a8cb9672acccc1f3e1753959330e3
#
_entry.id   b44a8cb9672acccc1f3e1753959330e3
#
_cell.length_a   1.000
_cell.length_b   1.000
_cell.length_c   1.000
_cell.angle_alpha   90.00
_cell.angle_beta   90.00
_cell.angle_gamma   90.00
#
_symmetry.space_group_name_H-M   'P 1'
#
loop_
_entity.id
_entity.type
_entity.pdbx_description
1 polymer ?
#
loop_
_entity_poly.entity_id
_entity_poly.type
_entity_poly.pdbx_seq_one_letter_code
_entity_poly.pdbx_strand_id
1 'polypeptide(L)'
;DFSEMEITNIIEHSECKALLVSKRLFPKISESVKEKLSCIIEIDDFTVIKGEALHSDTEKQVEFSIKIASLNNELQNNIYTPAEEDLATIIYTSGTTGNSKGVMLTHRNLSTHLYSARELRPSFEWDVWLSILPLSHTLECSLSLLLPFFLFSQVHYLSKAPTPTILLNALKEIRPTTMLVVPLIIEKIYRNAILPKIKANPIMAKMYKSAIGRKMINALVGKEMKKMFGGRMRFFGIGGAKLDGEVEKFLLEAKFPYAIGYGLTECSPLLAGAPPHMVKWQTTGPAVPGVQLKINNPDPITGEGELVAKGPNIMVGYYKNPQATADTFTEDGWFRTKDLGYIDSKGWVSIRGRLNSMIVGASGENIYPEEIETIINTHANVAESLVTSRKGI
;
A
#
# COMPACT_ATOMS: atom_id res chain seq x y z
N ASP A 1 -6.99 9.59 9.73
CA ASP A 1 -6.61 10.95 10.21
C ASP A 1 -5.99 10.82 11.60
N PHE A 2 -4.72 11.19 11.74
CA PHE A 2 -4.03 11.19 13.04
C PHE A 2 -4.70 12.16 14.03
N SER A 3 -4.78 11.74 15.29
CA SER A 3 -5.14 12.60 16.41
C SER A 3 -4.00 13.57 16.74
N GLU A 4 -4.28 14.61 17.50
CA GLU A 4 -3.25 15.55 18.00
C GLU A 4 -2.15 14.83 18.79
N MET A 5 -2.53 13.86 19.61
CA MET A 5 -1.61 13.07 20.43
C MET A 5 -0.68 12.20 19.54
N GLU A 6 -1.21 11.56 18.49
CA GLU A 6 -0.41 10.77 17.57
C GLU A 6 0.58 11.64 16.78
N ILE A 7 0.14 12.82 16.32
CA ILE A 7 1.01 13.78 15.62
C ILE A 7 2.14 14.23 16.56
N THR A 8 1.81 14.62 17.77
CA THR A 8 2.78 15.01 18.80
C THR A 8 3.80 13.90 19.06
N ASN A 9 3.32 12.67 19.30
CA ASN A 9 4.19 11.52 19.55
C ASN A 9 5.15 11.24 18.38
N ILE A 10 4.67 11.33 17.13
CA ILE A 10 5.50 11.11 15.96
C ILE A 10 6.59 12.19 15.85
N ILE A 11 6.24 13.46 16.01
CA ILE A 11 7.20 14.57 15.89
C ILE A 11 8.26 14.48 17.00
N GLU A 12 7.86 14.23 18.24
CA GLU A 12 8.78 14.11 19.37
C GLU A 12 9.67 12.87 19.26
N HIS A 13 9.08 11.72 18.94
CA HIS A 13 9.84 10.46 18.81
C HIS A 13 10.83 10.50 17.65
N SER A 14 10.45 11.10 16.52
CA SER A 14 11.33 11.23 15.35
C SER A 14 12.46 12.23 15.55
N GLU A 15 12.37 13.15 16.51
CA GLU A 15 13.33 14.24 16.74
C GLU A 15 13.56 15.10 15.48
N CYS A 16 12.52 15.21 14.65
CA CYS A 16 12.63 15.99 13.42
C CYS A 16 12.90 17.47 13.75
N LYS A 17 13.69 18.13 12.89
CA LYS A 17 14.04 19.54 13.03
C LYS A 17 13.17 20.46 12.19
N ALA A 18 12.63 19.90 11.09
CA ALA A 18 11.76 20.62 10.18
C ALA A 18 10.44 19.85 9.99
N LEU A 19 9.37 20.56 9.79
CA LEU A 19 8.04 20.01 9.56
C LEU A 19 7.43 20.63 8.30
N LEU A 20 7.03 19.77 7.37
CA LEU A 20 6.15 20.15 6.27
C LEU A 20 4.74 19.70 6.63
N VAL A 21 3.81 20.63 6.70
CA VAL A 21 2.46 20.37 7.20
C VAL A 21 1.39 21.08 6.38
N SER A 22 0.24 20.45 6.17
CA SER A 22 -0.89 21.12 5.52
C SER A 22 -1.61 22.08 6.45
N LYS A 23 -2.23 23.13 5.88
CA LYS A 23 -3.10 24.08 6.57
C LYS A 23 -4.11 23.41 7.48
N ARG A 24 -4.67 22.29 7.00
CA ARG A 24 -5.67 21.52 7.74
C ARG A 24 -5.12 20.85 9.00
N LEU A 25 -3.88 20.39 8.98
CA LEU A 25 -3.25 19.65 10.09
C LEU A 25 -2.47 20.57 11.04
N PHE A 26 -2.03 21.74 10.59
CA PHE A 26 -1.27 22.68 11.41
C PHE A 26 -1.92 23.05 12.74
N PRO A 27 -3.27 23.28 12.82
CA PRO A 27 -3.92 23.55 14.10
C PRO A 27 -3.88 22.39 15.10
N LYS A 28 -3.62 21.17 14.65
CA LYS A 28 -3.50 19.97 15.52
C LYS A 28 -2.12 19.82 16.16
N ILE A 29 -1.18 20.71 15.85
CA ILE A 29 0.17 20.66 16.40
C ILE A 29 0.21 21.56 17.64
N SER A 30 0.56 20.99 18.79
CA SER A 30 0.66 21.74 20.04
C SER A 30 1.77 22.80 19.97
N GLU A 31 1.62 23.90 20.70
CA GLU A 31 2.64 24.98 20.74
C GLU A 31 3.97 24.46 21.27
N SER A 32 3.97 23.59 22.27
CA SER A 32 5.18 22.98 22.82
C SER A 32 6.00 22.20 21.78
N VAL A 33 5.32 21.57 20.80
CA VAL A 33 5.97 20.88 19.67
C VAL A 33 6.49 21.89 18.66
N LYS A 34 5.69 22.92 18.33
CA LYS A 34 6.11 23.97 17.40
C LYS A 34 7.37 24.69 17.88
N GLU A 35 7.50 24.91 19.19
CA GLU A 35 8.69 25.53 19.78
C GLU A 35 9.97 24.71 19.57
N LYS A 36 9.90 23.38 19.58
CA LYS A 36 11.04 22.47 19.40
C LYS A 36 11.52 22.38 17.96
N LEU A 37 10.67 22.71 16.99
CA LEU A 37 11.01 22.66 15.57
C LEU A 37 11.83 23.89 15.16
N SER A 38 12.85 23.69 14.35
CA SER A 38 13.67 24.78 13.78
C SER A 38 12.99 25.41 12.56
N CYS A 39 12.19 24.65 11.82
CA CYS A 39 11.53 25.09 10.60
C CYS A 39 10.13 24.46 10.49
N ILE A 40 9.14 25.27 10.07
CA ILE A 40 7.78 24.79 9.76
C ILE A 40 7.36 25.42 8.44
N ILE A 41 7.01 24.59 7.47
CA ILE A 41 6.57 25.00 6.14
C ILE A 41 5.16 24.46 5.89
N GLU A 42 4.23 25.33 5.50
CA GLU A 42 2.92 24.95 5.02
C GLU A 42 3.04 24.43 3.57
N ILE A 43 2.59 23.21 3.31
CA ILE A 43 2.76 22.57 2.00
C ILE A 43 1.76 23.03 0.95
N ASP A 44 0.68 23.70 1.36
CA ASP A 44 -0.39 24.13 0.45
C ASP A 44 0.07 25.29 -0.47
N ASP A 45 0.95 26.16 0.04
CA ASP A 45 1.49 27.32 -0.69
C ASP A 45 2.98 27.58 -0.42
N PHE A 46 3.65 26.65 0.28
CA PHE A 46 5.04 26.74 0.72
C PHE A 46 5.36 27.93 1.64
N THR A 47 4.34 28.44 2.35
CA THR A 47 4.52 29.49 3.36
C THR A 47 5.40 28.98 4.51
N VAL A 48 6.47 29.70 4.82
CA VAL A 48 7.33 29.44 5.98
C VAL A 48 6.68 30.06 7.21
N ILE A 49 6.14 29.20 8.11
CA ILE A 49 5.48 29.63 9.34
C ILE A 49 6.52 29.90 10.44
N LYS A 50 7.58 29.09 10.49
CA LYS A 50 8.70 29.23 11.41
C LYS A 50 10.01 28.91 10.72
N GLY A 51 11.04 29.71 10.97
CA GLY A 51 12.35 29.58 10.35
C GLY A 51 12.73 30.84 9.57
N GLU A 52 13.86 30.80 8.89
CA GLU A 52 14.22 31.87 7.96
C GLU A 52 13.29 31.84 6.75
N ALA A 53 12.48 32.89 6.59
CA ALA A 53 11.51 32.99 5.52
C ALA A 53 12.19 33.01 4.14
N LEU A 54 11.79 32.12 3.27
CA LEU A 54 11.94 32.28 1.84
C LEU A 54 10.96 33.40 1.44
N HIS A 55 11.48 34.61 1.24
CA HIS A 55 10.69 35.83 1.20
C HIS A 55 9.65 35.92 0.08
N SER A 56 8.48 36.55 0.41
CA SER A 56 7.33 36.79 -0.47
C SER A 56 7.47 37.98 -1.46
N ASP A 57 8.57 38.71 -1.46
CA ASP A 57 8.79 39.85 -2.36
C ASP A 57 9.43 39.42 -3.68
N THR A 58 8.94 40.00 -4.78
CA THR A 58 9.39 39.70 -6.15
C THR A 58 10.91 39.96 -6.36
N GLU A 59 11.47 40.98 -5.72
CA GLU A 59 12.91 41.21 -5.72
C GLU A 59 13.68 40.09 -5.00
N LYS A 60 13.12 39.56 -3.94
CA LYS A 60 13.68 38.47 -3.15
C LYS A 60 13.46 37.08 -3.80
N GLN A 61 12.45 36.92 -4.67
CA GLN A 61 12.34 35.73 -5.52
C GLN A 61 13.45 35.64 -6.56
N VAL A 62 13.90 36.81 -7.12
CA VAL A 62 15.06 36.88 -8.00
C VAL A 62 16.34 36.59 -7.22
N GLU A 63 16.49 37.17 -6.02
CA GLU A 63 17.61 36.91 -5.12
C GLU A 63 17.65 35.44 -4.65
N PHE A 64 16.47 34.83 -4.37
CA PHE A 64 16.31 33.42 -4.06
C PHE A 64 16.68 32.54 -5.26
N SER A 65 16.25 32.89 -6.47
CA SER A 65 16.62 32.18 -7.70
C SER A 65 18.11 32.23 -7.97
N ILE A 66 18.74 33.38 -7.69
CA ILE A 66 20.21 33.58 -7.76
C ILE A 66 20.89 32.77 -6.66
N LYS A 67 20.36 32.77 -5.44
CA LYS A 67 20.87 31.98 -4.31
C LYS A 67 20.71 30.47 -4.53
N ILE A 68 19.61 30.01 -5.13
CA ILE A 68 19.47 28.62 -5.59
C ILE A 68 20.49 28.31 -6.70
N ALA A 69 20.72 29.21 -7.65
CA ALA A 69 21.72 29.02 -8.69
C ALA A 69 23.15 28.98 -8.13
N SER A 70 23.45 29.80 -7.12
CA SER A 70 24.74 29.75 -6.41
C SER A 70 24.88 28.53 -5.52
N LEU A 71 23.79 28.12 -4.82
CA LEU A 71 23.70 26.87 -4.07
C LEU A 71 23.82 25.66 -4.99
N ASN A 72 23.26 25.70 -6.21
CA ASN A 72 23.47 24.67 -7.20
C ASN A 72 24.91 24.50 -7.61
N ASN A 73 25.68 25.60 -7.70
CA ASN A 73 27.14 25.55 -7.95
C ASN A 73 27.91 25.00 -6.73
N GLU A 74 27.52 25.35 -5.51
CA GLU A 74 28.08 24.78 -4.28
C GLU A 74 27.63 23.31 -4.08
N LEU A 75 26.39 22.96 -4.39
CA LEU A 75 25.86 21.61 -4.34
C LEU A 75 26.50 20.71 -5.39
N GLN A 76 26.84 21.21 -6.59
CA GLN A 76 27.59 20.46 -7.60
C GLN A 76 28.98 20.05 -7.11
N ASN A 77 29.58 20.83 -6.21
CA ASN A 77 30.90 20.55 -5.62
C ASN A 77 30.82 19.74 -4.31
N ASN A 78 29.64 19.64 -3.68
CA ASN A 78 29.41 18.97 -2.39
C ASN A 78 28.15 18.07 -2.42
N ILE A 79 27.85 17.41 -3.54
CA ILE A 79 26.74 16.45 -3.58
C ILE A 79 27.08 15.29 -2.66
N TYR A 80 26.38 15.22 -1.52
CA TYR A 80 26.40 14.02 -0.70
C TYR A 80 25.75 12.89 -1.49
N THR A 81 26.55 11.88 -1.80
CA THR A 81 26.04 10.64 -2.39
C THR A 81 25.76 9.69 -1.24
N PRO A 82 24.49 9.39 -0.95
CA PRO A 82 24.16 8.49 0.15
C PRO A 82 24.71 7.09 -0.14
N ALA A 83 25.21 6.42 0.90
CA ALA A 83 25.53 5.01 0.82
C ALA A 83 24.23 4.18 0.80
N GLU A 84 24.32 2.97 0.28
CA GLU A 84 23.16 2.08 0.20
C GLU A 84 22.53 1.81 1.57
N GLU A 85 23.35 1.74 2.62
CA GLU A 85 22.94 1.44 3.99
C GLU A 85 22.52 2.69 4.79
N ASP A 86 22.64 3.88 4.21
CA ASP A 86 22.15 5.09 4.87
C ASP A 86 20.63 5.05 5.00
N LEU A 87 20.14 5.58 6.12
CA LEU A 87 18.71 5.70 6.39
C LEU A 87 18.06 6.66 5.39
N ALA A 88 17.13 6.17 4.58
CA ALA A 88 16.41 6.97 3.61
C ALA A 88 15.11 7.54 4.19
N THR A 89 14.39 6.75 5.00
CA THR A 89 13.10 7.17 5.55
C THR A 89 12.75 6.39 6.81
N ILE A 90 11.92 7.02 7.67
CA ILE A 90 11.24 6.38 8.79
C ILE A 90 9.73 6.51 8.54
N ILE A 91 9.05 5.39 8.37
CA ILE A 91 7.61 5.36 8.14
C ILE A 91 6.92 4.84 9.40
N TYR A 92 6.03 5.66 9.97
CA TYR A 92 5.30 5.30 11.17
C TYR A 92 4.07 4.45 10.83
N THR A 93 3.95 3.32 11.53
CA THR A 93 2.80 2.41 11.44
C THR A 93 2.04 2.40 12.76
N SER A 94 0.71 2.25 12.70
CA SER A 94 -0.11 2.06 13.90
C SER A 94 0.28 0.73 14.57
N GLY A 95 0.89 0.80 15.74
CA GLY A 95 1.21 -0.39 16.53
C GLY A 95 -0.05 -0.99 17.18
N THR A 96 -0.14 -2.31 17.23
CA THR A 96 -1.21 -3.05 17.94
C THR A 96 -1.26 -2.73 19.44
N THR A 97 -0.22 -2.10 19.99
CA THR A 97 -0.08 -1.70 21.40
C THR A 97 -0.42 -0.23 21.67
N GLY A 98 -0.98 0.48 20.68
CA GLY A 98 -1.36 1.90 20.80
C GLY A 98 -0.24 2.91 20.53
N ASN A 99 1.03 2.51 20.53
CA ASN A 99 2.16 3.37 20.17
C ASN A 99 2.60 3.09 18.72
N SER A 100 2.66 4.13 17.91
CA SER A 100 3.19 4.03 16.54
C SER A 100 4.65 3.62 16.56
N LYS A 101 5.03 2.71 15.63
CA LYS A 101 6.42 2.26 15.45
C LYS A 101 7.00 2.89 14.19
N GLY A 102 8.19 3.46 14.30
CA GLY A 102 8.91 4.01 13.14
C GLY A 102 9.72 2.93 12.44
N VAL A 103 9.29 2.49 11.27
CA VAL A 103 10.00 1.52 10.42
C VAL A 103 11.13 2.22 9.70
N MET A 104 12.38 1.78 9.92
CA MET A 104 13.58 2.35 9.30
C MET A 104 13.90 1.64 7.99
N LEU A 105 13.87 2.38 6.88
CA LEU A 105 14.19 1.88 5.55
C LEU A 105 15.42 2.62 5.00
N THR A 106 16.39 1.87 4.51
CA THR A 106 17.61 2.38 3.86
C THR A 106 17.38 2.66 2.38
N HIS A 107 18.32 3.34 1.74
CA HIS A 107 18.35 3.51 0.29
C HIS A 107 18.38 2.15 -0.43
N ARG A 108 19.12 1.16 0.10
CA ARG A 108 19.13 -0.21 -0.42
C ARG A 108 17.76 -0.86 -0.37
N ASN A 109 17.05 -0.77 0.77
CA ASN A 109 15.72 -1.37 0.91
C ASN A 109 14.78 -0.86 -0.18
N LEU A 110 14.70 0.48 -0.35
CA LEU A 110 13.80 1.11 -1.32
C LEU A 110 14.22 0.81 -2.76
N SER A 111 15.50 0.97 -3.11
CA SER A 111 15.97 0.74 -4.48
C SER A 111 15.76 -0.71 -4.92
N THR A 112 16.10 -1.68 -4.07
CA THR A 112 15.85 -3.11 -4.36
C THR A 112 14.37 -3.39 -4.60
N HIS A 113 13.49 -2.80 -3.77
CA HIS A 113 12.05 -2.93 -3.96
C HIS A 113 11.60 -2.36 -5.32
N LEU A 114 12.09 -1.19 -5.72
CA LEU A 114 11.76 -0.59 -7.03
C LEU A 114 12.20 -1.48 -8.20
N TYR A 115 13.39 -2.08 -8.12
CA TYR A 115 13.85 -3.06 -9.12
C TYR A 115 12.94 -4.28 -9.16
N SER A 116 12.61 -4.86 -8.02
CA SER A 116 11.72 -6.04 -7.93
C SER A 116 10.34 -5.76 -8.49
N ALA A 117 9.77 -4.59 -8.19
CA ALA A 117 8.48 -4.16 -8.72
C ALA A 117 8.51 -3.96 -10.25
N ARG A 118 9.59 -3.41 -10.78
CA ARG A 118 9.80 -3.24 -12.23
C ARG A 118 9.90 -4.59 -12.96
N GLU A 119 10.57 -5.57 -12.38
CA GLU A 119 10.67 -6.92 -12.95
C GLU A 119 9.31 -7.63 -13.00
N LEU A 120 8.48 -7.46 -11.97
CA LEU A 120 7.12 -8.00 -11.97
C LEU A 120 6.24 -7.38 -13.06
N ARG A 121 6.40 -6.09 -13.29
CA ARG A 121 5.67 -5.36 -14.30
C ARG A 121 6.60 -4.36 -14.98
N PRO A 122 7.00 -4.63 -16.22
CA PRO A 122 7.72 -3.64 -17.03
C PRO A 122 6.92 -2.34 -17.12
N SER A 123 7.50 -1.29 -16.57
CA SER A 123 6.95 0.07 -16.57
C SER A 123 7.80 0.95 -17.44
N PHE A 124 7.20 1.92 -18.11
CA PHE A 124 7.80 2.71 -19.17
C PHE A 124 7.59 4.20 -18.92
N GLU A 125 8.44 5.04 -19.51
CA GLU A 125 8.34 6.51 -19.44
C GLU A 125 6.98 7.06 -19.92
N TRP A 126 6.33 6.38 -20.86
CA TRP A 126 5.00 6.76 -21.37
C TRP A 126 3.83 6.24 -20.52
N ASP A 127 4.07 5.53 -19.42
CA ASP A 127 3.02 5.17 -18.48
C ASP A 127 2.45 6.39 -17.78
N VAL A 128 1.14 6.37 -17.58
CA VAL A 128 0.39 7.40 -16.86
C VAL A 128 -0.18 6.78 -15.60
N TRP A 129 0.28 7.28 -14.46
CA TRP A 129 -0.11 6.81 -13.15
C TRP A 129 -1.19 7.71 -12.54
N LEU A 130 -2.20 7.09 -11.94
CA LEU A 130 -3.16 7.78 -11.10
C LEU A 130 -2.95 7.34 -9.65
N SER A 131 -2.43 8.24 -8.83
CA SER A 131 -2.19 8.04 -7.40
C SER A 131 -3.41 8.48 -6.60
N ILE A 132 -3.97 7.57 -5.80
CA ILE A 132 -5.18 7.81 -5.03
C ILE A 132 -5.09 7.41 -3.55
N LEU A 133 -4.04 6.69 -3.18
CA LEU A 133 -3.79 6.31 -1.80
C LEU A 133 -2.88 7.34 -1.12
N PRO A 134 -2.86 7.41 0.22
CA PRO A 134 -1.97 8.33 0.92
C PRO A 134 -0.49 8.02 0.69
N LEU A 135 0.30 9.02 0.31
CA LEU A 135 1.76 8.89 0.13
C LEU A 135 2.52 8.60 1.44
N SER A 136 1.86 8.76 2.59
CA SER A 136 2.40 8.32 3.89
C SER A 136 2.49 6.80 4.04
N HIS A 137 1.77 6.04 3.21
CA HIS A 137 1.88 4.59 3.15
C HIS A 137 2.98 4.15 2.20
N THR A 138 3.81 3.19 2.65
CA THR A 138 4.94 2.67 1.88
C THR A 138 4.57 2.20 0.47
N LEU A 139 3.40 1.57 0.31
CA LEU A 139 2.91 1.09 -0.98
C LEU A 139 2.77 2.23 -2.00
N GLU A 140 2.10 3.31 -1.62
CA GLU A 140 1.86 4.43 -2.52
C GLU A 140 3.13 5.26 -2.70
N CYS A 141 3.88 5.50 -1.63
CA CYS A 141 5.15 6.22 -1.69
C CYS A 141 6.14 5.54 -2.64
N SER A 142 6.33 4.23 -2.52
CA SER A 142 7.32 3.52 -3.33
C SER A 142 6.85 3.31 -4.77
N LEU A 143 5.61 2.88 -4.99
CA LEU A 143 5.14 2.46 -6.30
C LEU A 143 4.43 3.57 -7.10
N SER A 144 3.86 4.61 -6.45
CA SER A 144 3.17 5.70 -7.16
C SER A 144 3.90 7.05 -7.08
N LEU A 145 5.00 7.13 -6.32
CA LEU A 145 5.90 8.30 -6.31
C LEU A 145 7.31 7.93 -6.77
N LEU A 146 8.00 7.05 -6.03
CA LEU A 146 9.42 6.78 -6.31
C LEU A 146 9.60 6.01 -7.63
N LEU A 147 8.81 4.96 -7.89
CA LEU A 147 8.95 4.16 -9.11
C LEU A 147 8.68 4.96 -10.40
N PRO A 148 7.56 5.67 -10.55
CA PRO A 148 7.33 6.50 -11.74
C PRO A 148 8.34 7.63 -11.87
N PHE A 149 8.80 8.24 -10.77
CA PHE A 149 9.88 9.23 -10.80
C PHE A 149 11.17 8.62 -11.36
N PHE A 150 11.57 7.45 -10.88
CA PHE A 150 12.74 6.70 -11.37
C PHE A 150 12.62 6.34 -12.87
N LEU A 151 11.39 6.14 -13.37
CA LEU A 151 11.11 5.76 -14.74
C LEU A 151 10.80 6.95 -15.66
N PHE A 152 10.82 8.17 -15.14
CA PHE A 152 10.40 9.39 -15.86
C PHE A 152 8.97 9.32 -16.39
N SER A 153 8.10 8.58 -15.69
CA SER A 153 6.69 8.41 -16.04
C SER A 153 5.84 9.57 -15.51
N GLN A 154 4.69 9.80 -16.12
CA GLN A 154 3.74 10.80 -15.66
C GLN A 154 2.92 10.31 -14.48
N VAL A 155 2.78 11.14 -13.42
CA VAL A 155 1.93 10.85 -12.25
C VAL A 155 0.91 11.96 -12.05
N HIS A 156 -0.35 11.57 -11.80
CA HIS A 156 -1.42 12.46 -11.41
C HIS A 156 -1.87 12.15 -9.99
N TYR A 157 -1.91 13.17 -9.15
CA TYR A 157 -2.40 13.10 -7.77
C TYR A 157 -3.76 13.75 -7.67
N LEU A 158 -4.68 13.15 -6.90
CA LEU A 158 -5.98 13.75 -6.63
C LEU A 158 -5.86 14.80 -5.52
N SER A 159 -6.41 15.98 -5.76
CA SER A 159 -6.48 17.06 -4.76
C SER A 159 -7.51 16.80 -3.65
N LYS A 160 -8.39 15.82 -3.83
CA LYS A 160 -9.47 15.45 -2.88
C LYS A 160 -9.53 13.95 -2.71
N ALA A 161 -10.07 13.51 -1.56
CA ALA A 161 -10.32 12.09 -1.30
C ALA A 161 -11.09 11.43 -2.45
N PRO A 162 -10.76 10.20 -2.85
CA PRO A 162 -11.31 9.51 -4.01
C PRO A 162 -12.75 9.04 -3.77
N THR A 163 -13.72 9.96 -3.78
CA THR A 163 -15.14 9.58 -3.86
C THR A 163 -15.43 8.94 -5.22
N PRO A 164 -16.49 8.12 -5.36
CA PRO A 164 -16.83 7.49 -6.63
C PRO A 164 -16.91 8.49 -7.80
N THR A 165 -17.49 9.65 -7.59
CA THR A 165 -17.63 10.69 -8.62
C THR A 165 -16.27 11.29 -9.02
N ILE A 166 -15.44 11.64 -8.03
CA ILE A 166 -14.10 12.20 -8.27
C ILE A 166 -13.24 11.19 -9.02
N LEU A 167 -13.27 9.94 -8.58
CA LEU A 167 -12.50 8.87 -9.19
C LEU A 167 -12.91 8.61 -10.65
N LEU A 168 -14.22 8.51 -10.93
CA LEU A 168 -14.71 8.28 -12.28
C LEU A 168 -14.37 9.43 -13.23
N ASN A 169 -14.45 10.68 -12.77
CA ASN A 169 -14.05 11.85 -13.55
C ASN A 169 -12.54 11.83 -13.86
N ALA A 170 -11.72 11.55 -12.85
CA ALA A 170 -10.27 11.44 -13.01
C ALA A 170 -9.89 10.31 -13.98
N LEU A 171 -10.50 9.13 -13.87
CA LEU A 171 -10.28 8.01 -14.78
C LEU A 171 -10.62 8.34 -16.24
N LYS A 172 -11.70 9.10 -16.46
CA LYS A 172 -12.14 9.53 -17.79
C LYS A 172 -11.20 10.57 -18.40
N GLU A 173 -10.75 11.53 -17.60
CA GLU A 173 -9.89 12.63 -18.03
C GLU A 173 -8.45 12.19 -18.22
N ILE A 174 -7.86 11.57 -17.19
CA ILE A 174 -6.44 11.19 -17.14
C ILE A 174 -6.18 9.94 -18.00
N ARG A 175 -7.12 8.99 -18.05
CA ARG A 175 -7.00 7.72 -18.77
C ARG A 175 -5.72 6.95 -18.37
N PRO A 176 -5.55 6.61 -17.08
CA PRO A 176 -4.30 6.04 -16.58
C PRO A 176 -4.01 4.67 -17.19
N THR A 177 -2.71 4.34 -17.29
CA THR A 177 -2.24 3.00 -17.64
C THR A 177 -1.99 2.16 -16.39
N THR A 178 -1.73 2.81 -15.26
CA THR A 178 -1.36 2.19 -14.00
C THR A 178 -2.06 2.86 -12.83
N MET A 179 -2.50 2.05 -11.88
CA MET A 179 -3.16 2.51 -10.67
C MET A 179 -2.99 1.49 -9.55
N LEU A 180 -2.85 1.95 -8.32
CA LEU A 180 -2.88 1.12 -7.12
C LEU A 180 -4.14 1.40 -6.32
N VAL A 181 -4.70 0.35 -5.74
CA VAL A 181 -5.90 0.44 -4.91
C VAL A 181 -5.84 -0.51 -3.72
N VAL A 182 -6.66 -0.23 -2.71
CA VAL A 182 -7.02 -1.20 -1.68
C VAL A 182 -8.25 -2.00 -2.11
N PRO A 183 -8.44 -3.24 -1.64
CA PRO A 183 -9.57 -4.10 -1.99
C PRO A 183 -10.93 -3.43 -1.90
N LEU A 184 -11.16 -2.66 -0.84
CA LEU A 184 -12.43 -1.97 -0.57
C LEU A 184 -12.93 -1.12 -1.76
N ILE A 185 -12.02 -0.51 -2.53
CA ILE A 185 -12.40 0.35 -3.68
C ILE A 185 -13.02 -0.51 -4.78
N ILE A 186 -12.35 -1.57 -5.20
CA ILE A 186 -12.84 -2.43 -6.29
C ILE A 186 -14.04 -3.27 -5.86
N GLU A 187 -14.09 -3.69 -4.61
CA GLU A 187 -15.23 -4.39 -4.03
C GLU A 187 -16.48 -3.51 -4.01
N LYS A 188 -16.37 -2.24 -3.62
CA LYS A 188 -17.49 -1.29 -3.71
C LYS A 188 -17.93 -1.04 -5.15
N ILE A 189 -17.01 -0.94 -6.10
CA ILE A 189 -17.35 -0.79 -7.52
C ILE A 189 -18.10 -2.06 -7.99
N TYR A 190 -17.62 -3.24 -7.67
CA TYR A 190 -18.28 -4.50 -8.03
C TYR A 190 -19.68 -4.61 -7.43
N ARG A 191 -19.79 -4.43 -6.11
CA ARG A 191 -21.05 -4.64 -5.37
C ARG A 191 -22.10 -3.57 -5.66
N ASN A 192 -21.69 -2.30 -5.83
CA ASN A 192 -22.63 -1.18 -5.97
C ASN A 192 -22.92 -0.76 -7.42
N ALA A 193 -22.00 -1.04 -8.35
CA ALA A 193 -22.16 -0.62 -9.73
C ALA A 193 -22.29 -1.78 -10.73
N ILE A 194 -21.58 -2.89 -10.52
CA ILE A 194 -21.51 -3.99 -11.50
C ILE A 194 -22.56 -5.04 -11.21
N LEU A 195 -22.55 -5.63 -10.02
CA LEU A 195 -23.44 -6.74 -9.66
C LEU A 195 -24.94 -6.38 -9.75
N PRO A 196 -25.39 -5.17 -9.32
CA PRO A 196 -26.78 -4.77 -9.48
C PRO A 196 -27.24 -4.68 -10.95
N LYS A 197 -26.38 -4.22 -11.85
CA LYS A 197 -26.69 -4.18 -13.29
C LYS A 197 -26.86 -5.56 -13.90
N ILE A 198 -26.04 -6.51 -13.47
CA ILE A 198 -26.16 -7.91 -13.89
C ILE A 198 -27.49 -8.51 -13.36
N LYS A 199 -27.82 -8.26 -12.09
CA LYS A 199 -29.04 -8.78 -11.44
C LYS A 199 -30.33 -8.13 -11.97
N ALA A 200 -30.29 -6.86 -12.35
CA ALA A 200 -31.45 -6.13 -12.90
C ALA A 200 -31.88 -6.62 -14.29
N ASN A 201 -30.99 -7.24 -15.05
CA ASN A 201 -31.31 -7.82 -16.34
C ASN A 201 -31.69 -9.31 -16.19
N PRO A 202 -32.95 -9.70 -16.44
CA PRO A 202 -33.40 -11.08 -16.18
C PRO A 202 -32.64 -12.15 -16.97
N ILE A 203 -32.24 -11.82 -18.21
CA ILE A 203 -31.47 -12.74 -19.07
C ILE A 203 -30.08 -12.92 -18.51
N MET A 204 -29.41 -11.82 -18.16
CA MET A 204 -28.07 -11.86 -17.56
C MET A 204 -28.09 -12.57 -16.21
N ALA A 205 -29.08 -12.30 -15.36
CA ALA A 205 -29.24 -12.95 -14.06
C ALA A 205 -29.43 -14.47 -14.19
N LYS A 206 -30.20 -14.93 -15.18
CA LYS A 206 -30.38 -16.36 -15.47
C LYS A 206 -29.07 -17.01 -15.98
N MET A 207 -28.40 -16.37 -16.91
CA MET A 207 -27.12 -16.87 -17.46
C MET A 207 -26.02 -16.88 -16.39
N TYR A 208 -25.99 -15.91 -15.48
CA TYR A 208 -24.98 -15.78 -14.43
C TYR A 208 -24.94 -16.96 -13.44
N LYS A 209 -26.05 -17.73 -13.36
CA LYS A 209 -26.12 -18.94 -12.52
C LYS A 209 -25.25 -20.09 -13.04
N SER A 210 -24.94 -20.12 -14.34
CA SER A 210 -24.08 -21.13 -14.93
C SER A 210 -22.63 -20.63 -15.02
N ALA A 211 -21.65 -21.51 -14.89
CA ALA A 211 -20.23 -21.14 -14.98
C ALA A 211 -19.86 -20.52 -16.34
N ILE A 212 -20.40 -21.06 -17.43
CA ILE A 212 -20.16 -20.57 -18.80
C ILE A 212 -20.81 -19.20 -18.98
N GLY A 213 -22.09 -19.07 -18.62
CA GLY A 213 -22.81 -17.79 -18.73
C GLY A 213 -22.20 -16.69 -17.88
N ARG A 214 -21.76 -17.00 -16.63
CA ARG A 214 -21.03 -16.06 -15.79
C ARG A 214 -19.75 -15.57 -16.46
N LYS A 215 -18.91 -16.46 -17.00
CA LYS A 215 -17.68 -16.09 -17.70
C LYS A 215 -17.95 -15.18 -18.90
N MET A 216 -19.00 -15.48 -19.69
CA MET A 216 -19.39 -14.64 -20.84
C MET A 216 -19.83 -13.24 -20.39
N ILE A 217 -20.66 -13.15 -19.36
CA ILE A 217 -21.14 -11.89 -18.83
C ILE A 217 -20.00 -11.10 -18.20
N ASN A 218 -19.15 -11.73 -17.39
CA ASN A 218 -18.00 -11.07 -16.80
C ASN A 218 -17.02 -10.55 -17.87
N ALA A 219 -16.79 -11.30 -18.94
CA ALA A 219 -15.96 -10.82 -20.05
C ALA A 219 -16.57 -9.61 -20.79
N LEU A 220 -17.91 -9.59 -20.95
CA LEU A 220 -18.62 -8.45 -21.56
C LEU A 220 -18.54 -7.21 -20.66
N VAL A 221 -18.89 -7.37 -19.37
CA VAL A 221 -18.84 -6.31 -18.36
C VAL A 221 -17.41 -5.80 -18.17
N GLY A 222 -16.42 -6.69 -18.24
CA GLY A 222 -15.00 -6.32 -18.18
C GLY A 222 -14.56 -5.39 -19.29
N LYS A 223 -15.11 -5.51 -20.52
CA LYS A 223 -14.84 -4.56 -21.60
C LYS A 223 -15.40 -3.17 -21.26
N GLU A 224 -16.61 -3.10 -20.73
CA GLU A 224 -17.20 -1.82 -20.31
C GLU A 224 -16.44 -1.22 -19.12
N MET A 225 -16.05 -2.06 -18.15
CA MET A 225 -15.21 -1.63 -17.03
C MET A 225 -13.86 -1.05 -17.52
N LYS A 226 -13.18 -1.70 -18.47
CA LYS A 226 -11.94 -1.16 -19.06
C LYS A 226 -12.16 0.22 -19.70
N LYS A 227 -13.27 0.42 -20.41
CA LYS A 227 -13.63 1.74 -20.96
C LYS A 227 -13.84 2.78 -19.86
N MET A 228 -14.56 2.41 -18.79
CA MET A 228 -14.81 3.27 -17.63
C MET A 228 -13.50 3.68 -16.94
N PHE A 229 -12.49 2.80 -16.94
CA PHE A 229 -11.13 3.08 -16.44
C PHE A 229 -10.23 3.78 -17.49
N GLY A 230 -10.81 4.46 -18.46
CA GLY A 230 -10.09 5.25 -19.46
C GLY A 230 -9.59 4.46 -20.68
N GLY A 231 -9.83 3.15 -20.75
CA GLY A 231 -9.54 2.28 -21.89
C GLY A 231 -8.06 1.94 -22.10
N ARG A 232 -7.14 2.45 -21.26
CA ARG A 232 -5.69 2.28 -21.41
C ARG A 232 -5.05 1.48 -20.26
N MET A 233 -5.86 1.06 -19.26
CA MET A 233 -5.36 0.36 -18.07
C MET A 233 -4.59 -0.90 -18.46
N ARG A 234 -3.34 -0.98 -17.99
CA ARG A 234 -2.40 -2.10 -18.20
C ARG A 234 -2.06 -2.80 -16.90
N PHE A 235 -2.12 -2.05 -15.78
CA PHE A 235 -1.83 -2.56 -14.46
C PHE A 235 -2.76 -1.94 -13.42
N PHE A 236 -3.46 -2.79 -12.71
CA PHE A 236 -4.33 -2.43 -11.59
C PHE A 236 -3.87 -3.23 -10.37
N GLY A 237 -2.95 -2.64 -9.61
CA GLY A 237 -2.36 -3.28 -8.43
C GLY A 237 -3.31 -3.18 -7.23
N ILE A 238 -3.53 -4.31 -6.56
CA ILE A 238 -4.38 -4.41 -5.37
C ILE A 238 -3.51 -4.89 -4.22
N GLY A 239 -3.47 -4.12 -3.13
CA GLY A 239 -2.66 -4.45 -1.96
C GLY A 239 -3.25 -3.91 -0.66
N GLY A 240 -2.59 -4.21 0.46
CA GLY A 240 -2.94 -3.69 1.79
C GLY A 240 -3.96 -4.53 2.57
N ALA A 241 -4.75 -5.37 1.92
CA ALA A 241 -5.68 -6.31 2.56
C ALA A 241 -6.01 -7.49 1.62
N LYS A 242 -6.69 -8.51 2.16
CA LYS A 242 -7.17 -9.66 1.36
C LYS A 242 -8.34 -9.20 0.45
N LEU A 243 -8.28 -9.56 -0.83
CA LEU A 243 -9.35 -9.32 -1.79
C LEU A 243 -10.43 -10.39 -1.67
N ASP A 244 -11.70 -9.98 -1.71
CA ASP A 244 -12.85 -10.89 -1.75
C ASP A 244 -12.75 -11.84 -2.95
N GLY A 245 -12.96 -13.14 -2.70
CA GLY A 245 -12.79 -14.17 -3.71
C GLY A 245 -13.79 -14.12 -4.87
N GLU A 246 -15.00 -13.59 -4.66
CA GLU A 246 -15.98 -13.40 -5.75
C GLU A 246 -15.56 -12.22 -6.64
N VAL A 247 -15.07 -11.14 -6.03
CA VAL A 247 -14.57 -9.97 -6.74
C VAL A 247 -13.32 -10.32 -7.55
N GLU A 248 -12.40 -11.08 -6.95
CA GLU A 248 -11.23 -11.57 -7.66
C GLU A 248 -11.61 -12.46 -8.84
N LYS A 249 -12.55 -13.39 -8.63
CA LYS A 249 -13.06 -14.27 -9.70
C LYS A 249 -13.71 -13.47 -10.83
N PHE A 250 -14.44 -12.40 -10.49
CA PHE A 250 -14.97 -11.47 -11.49
C PHE A 250 -13.84 -10.82 -12.28
N LEU A 251 -12.82 -10.25 -11.65
CA LEU A 251 -11.70 -9.59 -12.31
C LEU A 251 -10.95 -10.55 -13.26
N LEU A 252 -10.72 -11.79 -12.81
CA LEU A 252 -10.08 -12.83 -13.59
C LEU A 252 -10.91 -13.19 -14.83
N GLU A 253 -12.21 -13.47 -14.67
CA GLU A 253 -13.12 -13.82 -15.78
C GLU A 253 -13.38 -12.61 -16.70
N ALA A 254 -13.36 -11.40 -16.19
CA ALA A 254 -13.43 -10.13 -16.92
C ALA A 254 -12.15 -9.83 -17.73
N LYS A 255 -11.08 -10.59 -17.50
CA LYS A 255 -9.74 -10.33 -18.06
C LYS A 255 -9.29 -8.90 -17.79
N PHE A 256 -9.61 -8.39 -16.59
CA PHE A 256 -9.15 -7.09 -16.14
C PHE A 256 -7.66 -7.20 -15.75
N PRO A 257 -6.80 -6.21 -16.05
CA PRO A 257 -5.36 -6.32 -15.83
C PRO A 257 -4.99 -6.08 -14.36
N TYR A 258 -5.56 -6.87 -13.44
CA TYR A 258 -5.28 -6.78 -12.02
C TYR A 258 -4.07 -7.62 -11.61
N ALA A 259 -3.45 -7.24 -10.51
CA ALA A 259 -2.43 -8.01 -9.81
C ALA A 259 -2.63 -7.83 -8.31
N ILE A 260 -2.37 -8.87 -7.53
CA ILE A 260 -2.39 -8.79 -6.07
C ILE A 260 -0.94 -8.74 -5.59
N GLY A 261 -0.62 -7.75 -4.76
CA GLY A 261 0.66 -7.65 -4.07
C GLY A 261 0.50 -7.94 -2.57
N TYR A 262 1.42 -8.72 -2.03
CA TYR A 262 1.53 -9.00 -0.61
C TYR A 262 2.81 -8.42 -0.04
N GLY A 263 2.69 -7.79 1.13
CA GLY A 263 3.80 -7.30 1.90
C GLY A 263 3.39 -6.35 3.03
N LEU A 264 4.40 -5.76 3.65
CA LEU A 264 4.26 -4.91 4.84
C LEU A 264 5.21 -3.71 4.73
N THR A 265 4.97 -2.67 5.51
CA THR A 265 5.84 -1.49 5.57
C THR A 265 7.29 -1.88 5.84
N GLU A 266 7.51 -2.85 6.71
CA GLU A 266 8.81 -3.43 7.08
C GLU A 266 9.54 -4.11 5.93
N CYS A 267 8.89 -4.27 4.77
CA CYS A 267 9.43 -4.95 3.59
C CYS A 267 9.48 -4.05 2.35
N SER A 268 9.31 -2.74 2.48
CA SER A 268 9.48 -1.66 1.49
C SER A 268 8.51 -1.54 0.30
N PRO A 269 7.30 -2.08 0.21
CA PRO A 269 6.58 -3.01 1.06
C PRO A 269 6.47 -4.44 0.51
N LEU A 270 6.93 -4.76 -0.72
CA LEU A 270 6.51 -5.96 -1.47
C LEU A 270 7.35 -7.19 -1.17
N LEU A 271 6.68 -8.29 -0.85
CA LEU A 271 7.26 -9.63 -0.63
C LEU A 271 6.88 -10.63 -1.72
N ALA A 272 5.61 -10.63 -2.13
CA ALA A 272 5.11 -11.53 -3.16
C ALA A 272 4.16 -10.82 -4.12
N GLY A 273 4.16 -11.24 -5.38
CA GLY A 273 3.33 -10.70 -6.43
C GLY A 273 3.45 -11.47 -7.72
N ALA A 274 2.49 -11.27 -8.63
CA ALA A 274 2.55 -11.80 -9.98
C ALA A 274 2.06 -10.75 -10.98
N PRO A 275 2.60 -10.71 -12.21
CA PRO A 275 2.10 -9.81 -13.25
C PRO A 275 0.66 -10.20 -13.65
N PRO A 276 -0.14 -9.25 -14.18
CA PRO A 276 -1.57 -9.47 -14.47
C PRO A 276 -1.90 -10.69 -15.35
N HIS A 277 -0.98 -11.09 -16.23
CA HIS A 277 -1.18 -12.25 -17.10
C HIS A 277 -0.87 -13.60 -16.46
N MET A 278 -0.30 -13.58 -15.23
CA MET A 278 0.09 -14.78 -14.48
C MET A 278 -0.66 -14.95 -13.17
N VAL A 279 -1.67 -14.10 -12.89
CA VAL A 279 -2.43 -14.20 -11.63
C VAL A 279 -3.11 -15.55 -11.48
N LYS A 280 -3.08 -16.08 -10.26
CA LYS A 280 -3.76 -17.32 -9.87
C LYS A 280 -4.73 -16.99 -8.75
N TRP A 281 -5.97 -17.40 -8.92
CA TRP A 281 -7.05 -17.12 -7.97
C TRP A 281 -6.70 -17.50 -6.53
N GLN A 282 -6.99 -16.59 -5.59
CA GLN A 282 -6.72 -16.73 -4.15
C GLN A 282 -5.24 -16.92 -3.78
N THR A 283 -4.36 -16.37 -4.59
CA THR A 283 -2.91 -16.29 -4.29
C THR A 283 -2.39 -14.89 -4.52
N THR A 284 -1.30 -14.56 -3.84
CA THR A 284 -0.62 -13.28 -4.01
C THR A 284 0.51 -13.33 -5.05
N GLY A 285 0.83 -14.53 -5.55
CA GLY A 285 1.99 -14.74 -6.43
C GLY A 285 3.18 -15.37 -5.72
N PRO A 286 4.28 -15.63 -6.44
CA PRO A 286 5.55 -16.08 -5.86
C PRO A 286 6.28 -14.92 -5.17
N ALA A 287 7.35 -15.24 -4.45
CA ALA A 287 8.29 -14.24 -3.93
C ALA A 287 8.80 -13.35 -5.07
N VAL A 288 8.90 -12.04 -4.80
CA VAL A 288 9.45 -11.11 -5.80
C VAL A 288 10.97 -11.30 -5.95
N PRO A 289 11.56 -10.91 -7.09
CA PRO A 289 13.00 -11.03 -7.30
C PRO A 289 13.81 -10.44 -6.14
N GLY A 290 14.82 -11.20 -5.68
CA GLY A 290 15.67 -10.81 -4.56
C GLY A 290 15.12 -11.14 -3.16
N VAL A 291 13.87 -11.59 -3.04
CA VAL A 291 13.22 -11.97 -1.78
C VAL A 291 13.11 -13.48 -1.67
N GLN A 292 13.39 -13.99 -0.47
CA GLN A 292 13.15 -15.37 -0.10
C GLN A 292 12.00 -15.45 0.89
N LEU A 293 11.10 -16.43 0.69
CA LEU A 293 9.97 -16.70 1.57
C LEU A 293 9.99 -18.16 1.99
N LYS A 294 9.68 -18.43 3.25
CA LYS A 294 9.43 -19.78 3.77
C LYS A 294 8.31 -19.77 4.80
N ILE A 295 7.75 -20.94 5.04
CA ILE A 295 6.84 -21.16 6.17
C ILE A 295 7.66 -21.57 7.38
N ASN A 296 7.52 -20.84 8.46
CA ASN A 296 8.13 -21.17 9.76
C ASN A 296 7.19 -22.05 10.56
N ASN A 297 7.71 -23.17 11.07
CA ASN A 297 6.94 -24.18 11.80
C ASN A 297 5.66 -24.60 11.06
N PRO A 298 5.76 -25.17 9.84
CA PRO A 298 4.58 -25.57 9.08
C PRO A 298 3.82 -26.71 9.80
N ASP A 299 2.50 -26.59 9.81
CA ASP A 299 1.63 -27.70 10.23
C ASP A 299 1.89 -28.92 9.34
N PRO A 300 2.12 -30.09 9.91
CA PRO A 300 2.53 -31.29 9.15
C PRO A 300 1.43 -31.82 8.19
N ILE A 301 0.16 -31.45 8.38
CA ILE A 301 -0.97 -31.89 7.57
C ILE A 301 -1.30 -30.87 6.49
N THR A 302 -1.42 -29.58 6.87
CA THR A 302 -1.87 -28.52 5.97
C THR A 302 -0.73 -27.77 5.29
N GLY A 303 0.49 -27.82 5.85
CA GLY A 303 1.62 -27.03 5.42
C GLY A 303 1.51 -25.55 5.76
N GLU A 304 0.48 -25.14 6.48
CA GLU A 304 0.24 -23.77 6.91
C GLU A 304 1.13 -23.40 8.11
N GLY A 305 1.54 -22.14 8.20
CA GLY A 305 2.34 -21.63 9.30
C GLY A 305 2.66 -20.16 9.11
N GLU A 306 3.52 -19.61 9.98
CA GLU A 306 3.95 -18.23 9.87
C GLU A 306 4.82 -18.03 8.62
N LEU A 307 4.45 -17.06 7.78
CA LEU A 307 5.29 -16.66 6.66
C LEU A 307 6.46 -15.82 7.18
N VAL A 308 7.68 -16.20 6.82
CA VAL A 308 8.88 -15.42 7.14
C VAL A 308 9.64 -15.08 5.87
N ALA A 309 10.29 -13.91 5.90
CA ALA A 309 10.91 -13.32 4.73
C ALA A 309 12.41 -12.99 4.96
N LYS A 310 13.20 -13.06 3.91
CA LYS A 310 14.59 -12.59 3.90
C LYS A 310 14.90 -11.95 2.56
N GLY A 311 15.52 -10.77 2.59
CA GLY A 311 15.86 -10.04 1.37
C GLY A 311 16.39 -8.64 1.66
N PRO A 312 17.02 -8.02 0.67
CA PRO A 312 17.58 -6.68 0.82
C PRO A 312 16.53 -5.56 0.93
N ASN A 313 15.24 -5.87 0.70
CA ASN A 313 14.10 -4.98 0.89
C ASN A 313 13.56 -4.97 2.33
N ILE A 314 14.09 -5.80 3.24
CA ILE A 314 13.65 -5.88 4.63
C ILE A 314 14.28 -4.73 5.43
N MET A 315 13.48 -4.07 6.28
CA MET A 315 13.89 -2.97 7.15
C MET A 315 15.13 -3.32 8.00
N VAL A 316 15.85 -2.30 8.44
CA VAL A 316 16.93 -2.49 9.41
C VAL A 316 16.41 -2.63 10.85
N GLY A 317 15.20 -2.16 11.12
CA GLY A 317 14.55 -2.27 12.42
C GLY A 317 13.57 -1.15 12.72
N TYR A 318 13.09 -1.11 13.96
CA TYR A 318 12.23 -0.04 14.45
C TYR A 318 13.06 1.05 15.14
N TYR A 319 12.85 2.29 14.75
CA TYR A 319 13.56 3.44 15.28
C TYR A 319 13.40 3.54 16.80
N LYS A 320 14.53 3.64 17.52
CA LYS A 320 14.61 3.70 19.00
C LYS A 320 13.87 2.56 19.73
N ASN A 321 13.67 1.42 19.06
CA ASN A 321 12.99 0.28 19.67
C ASN A 321 13.73 -1.04 19.38
N PRO A 322 14.90 -1.26 20.00
CA PRO A 322 15.73 -2.45 19.76
C PRO A 322 15.03 -3.75 20.17
N GLN A 323 14.21 -3.71 21.24
CA GLN A 323 13.46 -4.89 21.68
C GLN A 323 12.43 -5.33 20.63
N ALA A 324 11.60 -4.42 20.15
CA ALA A 324 10.62 -4.75 19.11
C ALA A 324 11.33 -5.19 17.81
N THR A 325 12.52 -4.65 17.54
CA THR A 325 13.33 -5.08 16.40
C THR A 325 13.79 -6.53 16.58
N ALA A 326 14.36 -6.89 17.74
CA ALA A 326 14.79 -8.25 18.04
C ALA A 326 13.62 -9.25 17.95
N ASP A 327 12.45 -8.91 18.52
CA ASP A 327 11.25 -9.75 18.49
C ASP A 327 10.68 -9.99 17.08
N THR A 328 11.13 -9.21 16.11
CA THR A 328 10.63 -9.27 14.72
C THR A 328 11.49 -10.17 13.83
N PHE A 329 12.66 -10.60 14.29
CA PHE A 329 13.50 -11.51 13.54
C PHE A 329 13.64 -12.86 14.27
N THR A 330 13.81 -13.92 13.50
CA THR A 330 14.19 -15.24 14.01
C THR A 330 15.69 -15.24 14.33
N GLU A 331 16.17 -16.23 15.10
CA GLU A 331 17.59 -16.40 15.45
C GLU A 331 18.49 -16.52 14.20
N ASP A 332 17.99 -17.11 13.11
CA ASP A 332 18.68 -17.25 11.83
C ASP A 332 18.45 -16.06 10.87
N GLY A 333 17.89 -14.94 11.39
CA GLY A 333 17.78 -13.64 10.71
C GLY A 333 16.68 -13.55 9.67
N TRP A 334 15.59 -14.32 9.78
CA TRP A 334 14.40 -14.14 8.97
C TRP A 334 13.44 -13.15 9.63
N PHE A 335 12.89 -12.23 8.84
CA PHE A 335 11.85 -11.32 9.27
C PHE A 335 10.51 -12.07 9.45
N ARG A 336 9.90 -11.93 10.60
CA ARG A 336 8.62 -12.52 10.98
C ARG A 336 7.47 -11.62 10.56
N THR A 337 6.72 -12.02 9.55
CA THR A 337 5.60 -11.19 9.06
C THR A 337 4.41 -11.18 10.01
N LYS A 338 4.30 -12.20 10.87
CA LYS A 338 3.12 -12.50 11.70
C LYS A 338 1.86 -12.77 10.88
N ASP A 339 2.00 -13.04 9.60
CA ASP A 339 0.93 -13.52 8.73
C ASP A 339 1.01 -15.03 8.59
N LEU A 340 -0.14 -15.68 8.64
CA LEU A 340 -0.30 -17.10 8.41
C LEU A 340 -0.62 -17.36 6.94
N GLY A 341 -0.03 -18.39 6.41
CA GLY A 341 -0.25 -18.78 5.02
C GLY A 341 0.42 -20.09 4.67
N TYR A 342 0.45 -20.40 3.41
CA TYR A 342 1.21 -21.52 2.86
C TYR A 342 1.84 -21.17 1.52
N ILE A 343 2.85 -21.93 1.13
CA ILE A 343 3.54 -21.80 -0.16
C ILE A 343 3.38 -23.13 -0.89
N ASP A 344 2.76 -23.11 -2.07
CA ASP A 344 2.59 -24.33 -2.85
C ASP A 344 3.92 -24.81 -3.49
N SER A 345 3.90 -26.01 -4.08
CA SER A 345 5.08 -26.63 -4.70
C SER A 345 5.68 -25.83 -5.87
N LYS A 346 4.96 -24.82 -6.39
CA LYS A 346 5.41 -23.90 -7.44
C LYS A 346 5.84 -22.55 -6.89
N GLY A 347 5.90 -22.39 -5.55
CA GLY A 347 6.30 -21.15 -4.89
C GLY A 347 5.18 -20.10 -4.77
N TRP A 348 3.91 -20.43 -5.05
CA TRP A 348 2.80 -19.48 -4.93
C TRP A 348 2.36 -19.34 -3.49
N VAL A 349 2.29 -18.10 -3.03
CA VAL A 349 1.93 -17.73 -1.67
C VAL A 349 0.44 -17.50 -1.56
N SER A 350 -0.18 -18.07 -0.52
CA SER A 350 -1.58 -17.83 -0.12
C SER A 350 -1.62 -17.38 1.33
N ILE A 351 -2.19 -16.21 1.59
CA ILE A 351 -2.36 -15.66 2.93
C ILE A 351 -3.70 -16.14 3.50
N ARG A 352 -3.70 -16.60 4.76
CA ARG A 352 -4.88 -17.05 5.50
C ARG A 352 -5.39 -15.99 6.44
N GLY A 353 -4.51 -15.36 7.20
CA GLY A 353 -4.86 -14.32 8.19
C GLY A 353 -3.66 -13.89 9.00
N ARG A 354 -3.92 -13.16 10.09
CA ARG A 354 -2.90 -12.71 11.03
C ARG A 354 -2.72 -13.71 12.19
N LEU A 355 -1.49 -13.97 12.56
CA LEU A 355 -1.17 -14.83 13.71
C LEU A 355 -1.80 -14.31 15.00
N ASN A 356 -1.77 -12.99 15.21
CA ASN A 356 -2.32 -12.35 16.42
C ASN A 356 -3.85 -12.30 16.43
N SER A 357 -4.52 -12.43 15.28
CA SER A 357 -5.98 -12.42 15.16
C SER A 357 -6.56 -13.85 15.20
N MET A 358 -5.71 -14.86 15.02
CA MET A 358 -6.16 -16.25 15.01
C MET A 358 -6.80 -16.65 16.35
N ILE A 359 -7.97 -17.24 16.30
CA ILE A 359 -8.69 -17.77 17.44
C ILE A 359 -8.50 -19.29 17.45
N VAL A 360 -8.05 -19.83 18.56
CA VAL A 360 -7.99 -21.30 18.74
C VAL A 360 -9.34 -21.76 19.27
N GLY A 361 -10.04 -22.56 18.50
CA GLY A 361 -11.34 -23.13 18.88
C GLY A 361 -11.19 -24.17 20.00
N ALA A 362 -12.34 -24.59 20.55
CA ALA A 362 -12.37 -25.51 21.69
C ALA A 362 -11.79 -26.89 21.39
N SER A 363 -11.82 -27.33 20.14
CA SER A 363 -11.24 -28.60 19.67
C SER A 363 -9.78 -28.45 19.18
N GLY A 364 -9.17 -27.26 19.32
CA GLY A 364 -7.83 -26.97 18.88
C GLY A 364 -7.73 -26.54 17.39
N GLU A 365 -8.87 -26.35 16.71
CA GLU A 365 -8.91 -25.84 15.34
C GLU A 365 -8.54 -24.36 15.27
N ASN A 366 -7.84 -23.99 14.21
CA ASN A 366 -7.51 -22.59 13.92
C ASN A 366 -8.69 -21.91 13.21
N ILE A 367 -9.23 -20.87 13.82
CA ILE A 367 -10.29 -20.02 13.26
C ILE A 367 -9.64 -18.72 12.84
N TYR A 368 -9.85 -18.34 11.58
CA TYR A 368 -9.35 -17.10 11.00
C TYR A 368 -10.47 -16.06 10.91
N PRO A 369 -10.52 -15.06 11.81
CA PRO A 369 -11.56 -14.03 11.84
C PRO A 369 -11.81 -13.38 10.50
N GLU A 370 -10.75 -13.02 9.79
CA GLU A 370 -10.82 -12.34 8.50
C GLU A 370 -11.53 -13.18 7.42
N GLU A 371 -11.47 -14.51 7.48
CA GLU A 371 -12.20 -15.38 6.55
C GLU A 371 -13.70 -15.37 6.82
N ILE A 372 -14.09 -15.36 8.10
CA ILE A 372 -15.50 -15.29 8.52
C ILE A 372 -16.06 -13.89 8.22
N GLU A 373 -15.32 -12.83 8.55
CA GLU A 373 -15.67 -11.44 8.25
C GLU A 373 -15.88 -11.24 6.75
N THR A 374 -14.99 -11.81 5.93
CA THR A 374 -15.14 -11.76 4.46
C THR A 374 -16.48 -12.34 4.03
N ILE A 375 -16.89 -13.47 4.59
CA ILE A 375 -18.19 -14.11 4.27
C ILE A 375 -19.35 -13.25 4.76
N ILE A 376 -19.31 -12.76 6.00
CA ILE A 376 -20.37 -11.93 6.59
C ILE A 376 -20.53 -10.62 5.79
N ASN A 377 -19.43 -10.00 5.41
CA ASN A 377 -19.40 -8.74 4.64
C ASN A 377 -19.89 -8.90 3.19
N THR A 378 -20.11 -10.13 2.70
CA THR A 378 -20.80 -10.34 1.41
C THR A 378 -22.29 -10.02 1.48
N HIS A 379 -22.89 -10.00 2.66
CA HIS A 379 -24.32 -9.76 2.83
C HIS A 379 -24.65 -8.28 2.56
N ALA A 380 -25.69 -8.03 1.75
CA ALA A 380 -26.02 -6.69 1.25
C ALA A 380 -26.32 -5.65 2.35
N ASN A 381 -26.77 -6.11 3.53
CA ASN A 381 -27.13 -5.25 4.66
C ASN A 381 -26.00 -5.13 5.70
N VAL A 382 -24.84 -5.70 5.45
CA VAL A 382 -23.68 -5.62 6.33
C VAL A 382 -22.68 -4.65 5.70
N ALA A 383 -22.35 -3.58 6.42
CA ALA A 383 -21.33 -2.62 5.99
C ALA A 383 -19.92 -3.10 6.35
N GLU A 384 -19.79 -3.65 7.56
CA GLU A 384 -18.54 -4.13 8.12
C GLU A 384 -18.86 -5.10 9.27
N SER A 385 -18.01 -6.11 9.49
CA SER A 385 -18.12 -7.05 10.60
C SER A 385 -16.78 -7.22 11.31
N LEU A 386 -16.82 -7.55 12.59
CA LEU A 386 -15.66 -7.89 13.40
C LEU A 386 -15.94 -9.21 14.11
N VAL A 387 -15.08 -10.19 13.89
CA VAL A 387 -15.11 -11.49 14.57
C VAL A 387 -14.07 -11.50 15.68
N THR A 388 -14.48 -11.78 16.89
CA THR A 388 -13.63 -11.81 18.07
C THR A 388 -13.98 -12.98 18.98
N SER A 389 -13.02 -13.48 19.73
CA SER A 389 -13.27 -14.46 20.78
C SER A 389 -13.77 -13.76 22.04
N ARG A 390 -14.77 -14.35 22.70
CA ARG A 390 -15.18 -13.94 24.04
C ARG A 390 -14.65 -14.94 25.05
N LYS A 391 -13.82 -14.47 26.00
CA LYS A 391 -13.36 -15.31 27.10
C LYS A 391 -14.57 -15.76 27.95
N GLY A 392 -14.77 -17.07 28.09
CA GLY A 392 -15.72 -17.63 29.05
C GLY A 392 -17.08 -18.07 28.47
N ILE A 393 -17.20 -18.35 27.20
CA ILE A 393 -18.31 -19.14 26.62
C ILE A 393 -17.70 -20.30 25.86
#